data_7ae772825e29ab17da793f21ef8b52ca
#
_entry.id   7ae772825e29ab17da793f21ef8b52ca
#
_cell.length_a   1.000
_cell.length_b   1.000
_cell.length_c   1.000
_cell.angle_alpha   90.00
_cell.angle_beta   90.00
_cell.angle_gamma   90.00
#
_symmetry.space_group_name_H-M   'P 1'
#
loop_
_entity.id
_entity.type
_entity.pdbx_description
1 polymer ?
#
loop_
_entity_poly.entity_id
_entity_poly.type
_entity_poly.pdbx_seq_one_letter_code
_entity_poly.pdbx_strand_id
1 'polypeptide(L)'
;MNYINLIKIAVRAILANKMRSFLTALGIIIGVASVITMLAIGQGSKKSIQANVAQMGSNMIMIHPGADMRGGVRQDASSMETLKMQDYNNIKDQCDYIKAISPVVSSSGQWIYGNNNTPSSIYGVNQDYLEIRQLSVEDGEMFTENDIKGAAKVCVVGHTVVENLFPNGADPVGKVVRFGSIPFRIVGVLKKKGYNSMGMDQDDLVLAPYTTVMKRILAQTYLSEIQCSAITEALTEKAIEQLTEILRRDHKLKDATDTSEADADDFNIRSQEELSSMMNSTTDTMTVLLGCVAGISLIVGGIGIMNIMYVSVTERTREIGLRMSVGARGVDILNQFLIEAILLSVTGGLIGVVIGIGASYSVKLIAHWPIYIQAWSIVMSFAVCTLTGVFFGWYPAKKAAQLDPIEAIRYE
;
A
#
# COMPACT_ATOMS: atom_id res chain seq x y z
N MET A 1 12.66 -49.99 -6.59
CA MET A 1 13.24 -49.63 -5.25
C MET A 1 12.16 -49.05 -4.34
N ASN A 2 12.24 -49.33 -3.02
CA ASN A 2 11.21 -48.86 -2.07
C ASN A 2 11.46 -47.33 -1.76
N TYR A 3 10.50 -46.45 -1.98
CA TYR A 3 10.64 -44.97 -1.81
C TYR A 3 11.16 -44.60 -0.42
N ILE A 4 10.83 -45.36 0.63
CA ILE A 4 11.31 -45.12 2.01
C ILE A 4 12.85 -45.29 2.09
N ASN A 5 13.42 -46.22 1.37
CA ASN A 5 14.86 -46.46 1.34
C ASN A 5 15.58 -45.34 0.55
N LEU A 6 14.96 -44.82 -0.52
CA LEU A 6 15.49 -43.69 -1.29
C LEU A 6 15.58 -42.41 -0.41
N ILE A 7 14.53 -42.12 0.37
CA ILE A 7 14.52 -40.99 1.31
C ILE A 7 15.62 -41.14 2.38
N LYS A 8 15.80 -42.37 2.96
CA LYS A 8 16.86 -42.59 3.95
C LYS A 8 18.26 -42.39 3.38
N ILE A 9 18.50 -42.82 2.14
CA ILE A 9 19.79 -42.63 1.44
C ILE A 9 20.02 -41.13 1.19
N ALA A 10 19.00 -40.40 0.69
CA ALA A 10 19.10 -38.97 0.45
C ALA A 10 19.37 -38.15 1.72
N VAL A 11 18.69 -38.46 2.83
CA VAL A 11 18.95 -37.81 4.14
C VAL A 11 20.38 -38.08 4.62
N ARG A 12 20.89 -39.32 4.49
CA ARG A 12 22.28 -39.64 4.85
C ARG A 12 23.28 -38.90 3.99
N ALA A 13 23.01 -38.76 2.69
CA ALA A 13 23.86 -38.01 1.75
C ALA A 13 23.95 -36.52 2.13
N ILE A 14 22.80 -35.89 2.47
CA ILE A 14 22.74 -34.50 2.94
C ILE A 14 23.54 -34.30 4.22
N LEU A 15 23.40 -35.22 5.17
CA LEU A 15 24.08 -35.17 6.47
C LEU A 15 25.59 -35.47 6.39
N ALA A 16 26.06 -36.17 5.36
CA ALA A 16 27.48 -36.47 5.14
C ALA A 16 28.30 -35.20 4.83
N ASN A 17 27.71 -34.23 4.09
CA ASN A 17 28.38 -33.00 3.68
C ASN A 17 27.61 -31.74 4.15
N LYS A 18 27.48 -31.56 5.46
CA LYS A 18 26.64 -30.54 6.12
C LYS A 18 26.89 -29.11 5.61
N MET A 19 28.15 -28.67 5.47
CA MET A 19 28.47 -27.32 5.03
C MET A 19 28.05 -27.06 3.58
N ARG A 20 28.24 -28.04 2.70
CA ARG A 20 27.88 -27.94 1.29
C ARG A 20 26.35 -27.88 1.15
N SER A 21 25.65 -28.78 1.84
CA SER A 21 24.17 -28.82 1.84
C SER A 21 23.58 -27.53 2.43
N PHE A 22 24.17 -26.99 3.50
CA PHE A 22 23.73 -25.72 4.09
C PHE A 22 23.92 -24.52 3.14
N LEU A 23 25.10 -24.39 2.51
CA LEU A 23 25.35 -23.29 1.57
C LEU A 23 24.41 -23.32 0.36
N THR A 24 24.03 -24.52 -0.09
CA THR A 24 23.04 -24.65 -1.18
C THR A 24 21.64 -24.29 -0.72
N ALA A 25 21.22 -24.84 0.42
CA ALA A 25 19.93 -24.55 0.99
C ALA A 25 19.78 -23.06 1.31
N LEU A 26 20.89 -22.36 1.64
CA LEU A 26 20.89 -20.94 1.98
C LEU A 26 20.31 -20.06 0.86
N GLY A 27 20.66 -20.33 -0.41
CA GLY A 27 20.10 -19.62 -1.55
C GLY A 27 18.58 -19.79 -1.66
N ILE A 28 18.07 -21.00 -1.41
CA ILE A 28 16.64 -21.30 -1.40
C ILE A 28 15.96 -20.66 -0.18
N ILE A 29 16.60 -20.78 0.98
CA ILE A 29 16.09 -20.18 2.24
C ILE A 29 15.89 -18.67 2.06
N ILE A 30 16.90 -17.96 1.56
CA ILE A 30 16.84 -16.51 1.31
C ILE A 30 15.76 -16.20 0.27
N GLY A 31 15.72 -16.96 -0.85
CA GLY A 31 14.72 -16.75 -1.89
C GLY A 31 13.29 -16.90 -1.39
N VAL A 32 12.99 -17.99 -0.67
CA VAL A 32 11.66 -18.25 -0.10
C VAL A 32 11.30 -17.24 0.98
N ALA A 33 12.23 -16.94 1.89
CA ALA A 33 12.02 -15.95 2.94
C ALA A 33 11.72 -14.57 2.35
N SER A 34 12.44 -14.15 1.32
CA SER A 34 12.22 -12.88 0.62
C SER A 34 10.86 -12.83 -0.04
N VAL A 35 10.43 -13.91 -0.74
CA VAL A 35 9.11 -13.99 -1.38
C VAL A 35 8.00 -13.82 -0.34
N ILE A 36 8.07 -14.56 0.77
CA ILE A 36 7.03 -14.52 1.82
C ILE A 36 6.96 -13.14 2.46
N THR A 37 8.11 -12.59 2.87
CA THR A 37 8.16 -11.27 3.52
C THR A 37 7.59 -10.19 2.60
N MET A 38 7.94 -10.24 1.33
CA MET A 38 7.52 -9.25 0.35
C MET A 38 6.03 -9.34 0.02
N LEU A 39 5.51 -10.54 -0.20
CA LEU A 39 4.07 -10.73 -0.40
C LEU A 39 3.28 -10.31 0.85
N ALA A 40 3.81 -10.56 2.05
CA ALA A 40 3.18 -10.16 3.30
C ALA A 40 3.12 -8.63 3.46
N ILE A 41 4.17 -7.90 3.06
CA ILE A 41 4.20 -6.43 3.05
C ILE A 41 3.24 -5.88 2.00
N GLY A 42 3.28 -6.38 0.76
CA GLY A 42 2.41 -5.94 -0.33
C GLY A 42 0.92 -6.11 0.00
N GLN A 43 0.54 -7.29 0.50
CA GLN A 43 -0.84 -7.56 0.92
C GLN A 43 -1.25 -6.77 2.16
N GLY A 44 -0.33 -6.55 3.09
CA GLY A 44 -0.54 -5.70 4.25
C GLY A 44 -0.82 -4.25 3.84
N SER A 45 -0.03 -3.70 2.94
CA SER A 45 -0.20 -2.35 2.39
C SER A 45 -1.55 -2.21 1.67
N LYS A 46 -1.91 -3.17 0.82
CA LYS A 46 -3.19 -3.18 0.10
C LYS A 46 -4.40 -3.19 1.05
N LYS A 47 -4.37 -4.06 2.05
CA LYS A 47 -5.43 -4.14 3.08
C LYS A 47 -5.51 -2.86 3.92
N SER A 48 -4.36 -2.24 4.19
CA SER A 48 -4.27 -0.96 4.89
C SER A 48 -4.90 0.18 4.08
N ILE A 49 -4.58 0.28 2.79
CA ILE A 49 -5.17 1.26 1.87
C ILE A 49 -6.69 1.09 1.84
N GLN A 50 -7.18 -0.13 1.67
CA GLN A 50 -8.62 -0.43 1.67
C GLN A 50 -9.31 -0.03 2.98
N ALA A 51 -8.67 -0.29 4.12
CA ALA A 51 -9.20 0.11 5.42
C ALA A 51 -9.27 1.64 5.59
N ASN A 52 -8.24 2.36 5.11
CA ASN A 52 -8.24 3.83 5.14
C ASN A 52 -9.35 4.41 4.26
N VAL A 53 -9.53 3.87 3.05
CA VAL A 53 -10.61 4.28 2.13
C VAL A 53 -11.98 4.07 2.78
N ALA A 54 -12.20 2.91 3.38
CA ALA A 54 -13.45 2.61 4.07
C ALA A 54 -13.74 3.59 5.24
N GLN A 55 -12.69 4.07 5.94
CA GLN A 55 -12.83 5.05 7.02
C GLN A 55 -13.06 6.49 6.55
N MET A 56 -12.70 6.81 5.31
CA MET A 56 -12.84 8.16 4.74
C MET A 56 -14.17 8.36 3.97
N GLY A 57 -14.96 7.30 3.79
CA GLY A 57 -16.16 7.29 2.95
C GLY A 57 -15.84 6.86 1.51
N SER A 58 -16.36 5.68 1.12
CA SER A 58 -16.09 5.11 -0.22
C SER A 58 -16.65 5.93 -1.37
N ASN A 59 -17.66 6.76 -1.10
CA ASN A 59 -18.38 7.59 -2.06
C ASN A 59 -17.91 9.06 -2.09
N MET A 60 -16.75 9.38 -1.49
CA MET A 60 -16.21 10.74 -1.48
C MET A 60 -15.60 11.11 -2.84
N ILE A 61 -15.93 12.29 -3.31
CA ILE A 61 -15.41 12.92 -4.53
C ILE A 61 -14.72 14.23 -4.14
N MET A 62 -13.53 14.45 -4.66
CA MET A 62 -12.72 15.65 -4.44
C MET A 62 -12.55 16.38 -5.77
N ILE A 63 -12.80 17.68 -5.76
CA ILE A 63 -12.62 18.56 -6.90
C ILE A 63 -11.51 19.54 -6.53
N HIS A 64 -10.38 19.41 -7.21
CA HIS A 64 -9.24 20.32 -7.03
C HIS A 64 -9.11 21.27 -8.23
N PRO A 65 -8.54 22.47 -8.05
CA PRO A 65 -8.18 23.29 -9.18
C PRO A 65 -7.17 22.56 -10.07
N GLY A 66 -7.38 22.59 -11.37
CA GLY A 66 -6.54 21.96 -12.37
C GLY A 66 -5.42 22.88 -12.85
N ALA A 67 -4.49 22.34 -13.65
CA ALA A 67 -3.39 23.11 -14.23
C ALA A 67 -3.88 23.85 -15.47
N ASP A 68 -4.07 25.16 -15.39
CA ASP A 68 -4.32 26.01 -16.57
C ASP A 68 -3.09 25.99 -17.47
N MET A 69 -3.26 25.63 -18.75
CA MET A 69 -2.22 25.70 -19.77
C MET A 69 -2.30 27.05 -20.48
N ARG A 70 -1.71 28.11 -19.90
CA ARG A 70 -1.55 29.38 -20.59
C ARG A 70 -0.26 29.41 -21.40
N GLY A 71 -0.40 29.48 -22.73
CA GLY A 71 0.74 29.64 -23.64
C GLY A 71 1.73 28.47 -23.68
N GLY A 72 1.24 27.22 -23.44
CA GLY A 72 2.08 26.00 -23.46
C GLY A 72 2.91 25.75 -22.20
N VAL A 73 2.79 26.59 -21.17
CA VAL A 73 3.44 26.42 -19.88
C VAL A 73 2.40 25.99 -18.86
N ARG A 74 2.59 24.81 -18.27
CA ARG A 74 1.76 24.29 -17.19
C ARG A 74 2.06 25.08 -15.92
N GLN A 75 1.10 25.84 -15.41
CA GLN A 75 1.24 26.53 -14.13
C GLN A 75 1.14 25.52 -12.97
N ASP A 76 1.77 25.82 -11.85
CA ASP A 76 1.71 24.98 -10.66
C ASP A 76 0.29 24.99 -10.07
N ALA A 77 -0.25 23.81 -9.76
CA ALA A 77 -1.60 23.66 -9.23
C ALA A 77 -1.86 24.45 -7.93
N SER A 78 -0.81 24.86 -7.22
CA SER A 78 -0.91 25.67 -6.01
C SER A 78 -1.22 27.15 -6.26
N SER A 79 -1.11 27.64 -7.51
CA SER A 79 -1.34 29.05 -7.88
C SER A 79 -2.67 29.29 -8.58
N MET A 80 -3.57 28.30 -8.62
CA MET A 80 -4.77 28.37 -9.44
C MET A 80 -5.99 28.79 -8.67
N GLU A 81 -6.58 29.88 -9.10
CA GLU A 81 -7.79 30.50 -8.55
C GLU A 81 -9.03 30.11 -9.37
N THR A 82 -9.07 28.88 -9.91
CA THR A 82 -10.13 28.44 -10.84
C THR A 82 -11.42 28.12 -10.12
N LEU A 83 -11.38 27.49 -8.94
CA LEU A 83 -12.56 27.11 -8.18
C LEU A 83 -13.08 28.27 -7.31
N LYS A 84 -14.35 28.62 -7.50
CA LYS A 84 -15.03 29.74 -6.81
C LYS A 84 -16.26 29.27 -6.03
N MET A 85 -16.76 30.14 -5.15
CA MET A 85 -18.02 29.87 -4.45
C MET A 85 -19.22 29.73 -5.40
N GLN A 86 -19.15 30.29 -6.60
CA GLN A 86 -20.19 30.12 -7.61
C GLN A 86 -20.28 28.67 -8.07
N ASP A 87 -19.15 28.02 -8.29
CA ASP A 87 -19.06 26.61 -8.72
C ASP A 87 -19.65 25.68 -7.63
N TYR A 88 -19.31 25.93 -6.37
CA TYR A 88 -19.93 25.24 -5.24
C TYR A 88 -21.46 25.37 -5.25
N ASN A 89 -21.99 26.59 -5.43
CA ASN A 89 -23.43 26.82 -5.44
C ASN A 89 -24.08 26.14 -6.63
N ASN A 90 -23.51 26.24 -7.82
CA ASN A 90 -24.03 25.63 -9.05
C ASN A 90 -24.06 24.09 -8.94
N ILE A 91 -22.99 23.49 -8.40
CA ILE A 91 -22.93 22.05 -8.12
C ILE A 91 -24.03 21.65 -7.13
N LYS A 92 -24.17 22.39 -6.03
CA LYS A 92 -25.17 22.13 -4.99
C LYS A 92 -26.60 22.14 -5.53
N ASP A 93 -26.89 23.08 -6.46
CA ASP A 93 -28.24 23.29 -6.96
C ASP A 93 -28.58 22.40 -8.17
N GLN A 94 -27.60 21.88 -8.90
CA GLN A 94 -27.80 21.21 -10.19
C GLN A 94 -27.39 19.74 -10.21
N CYS A 95 -26.58 19.28 -9.26
CA CYS A 95 -26.14 17.89 -9.24
C CYS A 95 -27.08 17.01 -8.42
N ASP A 96 -27.78 16.09 -9.10
CA ASP A 96 -28.78 15.20 -8.47
C ASP A 96 -28.16 13.98 -7.78
N TYR A 97 -26.90 13.66 -8.06
CA TYR A 97 -26.24 12.45 -7.56
C TYR A 97 -25.40 12.69 -6.30
N ILE A 98 -25.40 13.92 -5.75
CA ILE A 98 -24.64 14.30 -4.56
C ILE A 98 -25.58 14.30 -3.36
N LYS A 99 -25.11 13.72 -2.25
CA LYS A 99 -25.79 13.73 -0.94
C LYS A 99 -25.39 14.92 -0.06
N ALA A 100 -24.10 15.21 -0.01
CA ALA A 100 -23.51 16.28 0.78
C ALA A 100 -22.36 16.95 0.02
N ILE A 101 -22.18 18.26 0.22
CA ILE A 101 -21.13 19.05 -0.45
C ILE A 101 -20.56 20.09 0.49
N SER A 102 -19.25 20.24 0.53
CA SER A 102 -18.53 21.24 1.32
C SER A 102 -17.50 21.98 0.50
N PRO A 103 -17.50 23.33 0.53
CA PRO A 103 -16.34 24.10 0.10
C PRO A 103 -15.23 23.90 1.12
N VAL A 104 -13.99 23.79 0.68
CA VAL A 104 -12.84 23.61 1.56
C VAL A 104 -11.77 24.65 1.21
N VAL A 105 -11.32 25.33 2.24
CA VAL A 105 -10.14 26.20 2.20
C VAL A 105 -9.24 25.82 3.36
N SER A 106 -7.94 25.73 3.13
CA SER A 106 -7.00 25.28 4.16
C SER A 106 -5.83 26.21 4.33
N SER A 107 -5.37 26.31 5.55
CA SER A 107 -4.14 27.01 5.92
C SER A 107 -3.45 26.26 7.04
N SER A 108 -2.12 26.33 7.10
CA SER A 108 -1.36 25.75 8.21
C SER A 108 -0.71 26.86 9.03
N GLY A 109 -0.70 26.72 10.33
CA GLY A 109 -0.13 27.73 11.21
C GLY A 109 -0.07 27.28 12.66
N GLN A 110 0.32 28.22 13.50
CA GLN A 110 0.53 27.95 14.93
C GLN A 110 -0.75 28.27 15.73
N TRP A 111 -1.22 27.26 16.46
CA TRP A 111 -2.28 27.42 17.44
C TRP A 111 -1.68 27.68 18.82
N ILE A 112 -2.25 28.60 19.55
CA ILE A 112 -1.72 29.09 20.83
C ILE A 112 -2.83 29.17 21.88
N TYR A 113 -2.57 28.58 23.04
CA TYR A 113 -3.38 28.72 24.23
C TYR A 113 -2.50 28.94 25.47
N GLY A 114 -2.58 30.10 26.08
CA GLY A 114 -1.69 30.48 27.19
C GLY A 114 -0.22 30.40 26.78
N ASN A 115 0.52 29.50 27.43
CA ASN A 115 1.94 29.24 27.13
C ASN A 115 2.17 28.05 26.20
N ASN A 116 1.10 27.32 25.85
CA ASN A 116 1.19 26.16 24.98
C ASN A 116 0.95 26.56 23.53
N ASN A 117 1.67 25.90 22.62
CA ASN A 117 1.49 26.06 21.20
C ASN A 117 1.65 24.74 20.45
N THR A 118 0.99 24.61 19.30
CA THR A 118 1.11 23.45 18.41
C THR A 118 0.92 23.90 16.97
N PRO A 119 1.76 23.43 16.03
CA PRO A 119 1.49 23.61 14.61
C PRO A 119 0.35 22.67 14.22
N SER A 120 -0.67 23.17 13.52
CA SER A 120 -1.75 22.36 12.97
C SER A 120 -2.44 23.08 11.82
N SER A 121 -3.15 22.30 10.98
CA SER A 121 -3.89 22.83 9.85
C SER A 121 -5.30 23.24 10.26
N ILE A 122 -5.75 24.39 9.73
CA ILE A 122 -7.15 24.83 9.82
C ILE A 122 -7.82 24.58 8.48
N TYR A 123 -8.99 23.93 8.54
CA TYR A 123 -9.87 23.69 7.40
C TYR A 123 -11.14 24.53 7.57
N GLY A 124 -11.32 25.46 6.64
CA GLY A 124 -12.56 26.22 6.50
C GLY A 124 -13.57 25.41 5.71
N VAL A 125 -14.64 25.00 6.37
CA VAL A 125 -15.63 24.04 5.83
C VAL A 125 -17.07 24.45 6.21
N ASN A 126 -18.07 23.70 5.72
CA ASN A 126 -19.44 23.77 6.21
C ASN A 126 -19.78 22.56 7.08
N GLN A 127 -21.05 22.42 7.50
CA GLN A 127 -21.52 21.34 8.36
C GLN A 127 -21.47 19.96 7.66
N ASP A 128 -21.73 19.92 6.36
CA ASP A 128 -21.76 18.68 5.56
C ASP A 128 -20.40 17.98 5.54
N TYR A 129 -19.32 18.70 5.82
CA TYR A 129 -17.96 18.15 5.87
C TYR A 129 -17.82 17.01 6.90
N LEU A 130 -18.55 17.07 8.02
CA LEU A 130 -18.53 15.98 9.00
C LEU A 130 -19.06 14.67 8.38
N GLU A 131 -20.15 14.77 7.63
CA GLU A 131 -20.73 13.61 6.95
C GLU A 131 -19.82 13.08 5.84
N ILE A 132 -19.29 13.97 4.98
CA ILE A 132 -18.40 13.61 3.87
C ILE A 132 -17.15 12.87 4.38
N ARG A 133 -16.54 13.36 5.47
CA ARG A 133 -15.32 12.81 6.06
C ARG A 133 -15.55 11.77 7.14
N GLN A 134 -16.83 11.43 7.41
CA GLN A 134 -17.23 10.52 8.49
C GLN A 134 -16.61 10.91 9.84
N LEU A 135 -16.65 12.22 10.14
CA LEU A 135 -16.22 12.75 11.41
C LEU A 135 -17.44 12.90 12.33
N SER A 136 -17.24 12.83 13.63
CA SER A 136 -18.27 13.10 14.63
C SER A 136 -17.70 13.98 15.74
N VAL A 137 -18.55 14.80 16.33
CA VAL A 137 -18.20 15.62 17.51
C VAL A 137 -18.42 14.75 18.74
N GLU A 138 -17.46 14.73 19.66
CA GLU A 138 -17.52 14.00 20.93
C GLU A 138 -18.04 14.91 22.03
N ASP A 139 -17.46 16.10 22.15
CA ASP A 139 -17.85 17.12 23.17
C ASP A 139 -18.21 18.41 22.46
N GLY A 140 -19.29 19.06 22.94
CA GLY A 140 -19.80 20.28 22.33
C GLY A 140 -20.62 20.04 21.08
N GLU A 141 -20.61 21.00 20.15
CA GLU A 141 -21.41 20.97 18.93
C GLU A 141 -20.60 21.50 17.72
N MET A 142 -21.06 21.16 16.51
CA MET A 142 -20.54 21.78 15.28
C MET A 142 -21.07 23.23 15.18
N PHE A 143 -20.30 24.12 14.56
CA PHE A 143 -20.74 25.48 14.26
C PHE A 143 -21.95 25.47 13.32
N THR A 144 -22.80 26.48 13.48
CA THR A 144 -24.09 26.58 12.79
C THR A 144 -23.96 27.30 11.43
N GLU A 145 -25.01 27.21 10.62
CA GLU A 145 -25.07 27.95 9.35
C GLU A 145 -25.06 29.49 9.59
N ASN A 146 -25.60 29.96 10.73
CA ASN A 146 -25.48 31.36 11.11
C ASN A 146 -24.04 31.77 11.41
N ASP A 147 -23.24 30.90 12.00
CA ASP A 147 -21.81 31.12 12.21
C ASP A 147 -21.06 31.21 10.89
N ILE A 148 -21.43 30.39 9.90
CA ILE A 148 -20.88 30.43 8.55
C ILE A 148 -21.23 31.77 7.88
N LYS A 149 -22.53 32.17 7.87
CA LYS A 149 -22.95 33.40 7.23
C LYS A 149 -22.35 34.66 7.92
N GLY A 150 -22.23 34.61 9.25
CA GLY A 150 -21.64 35.69 10.05
C GLY A 150 -20.10 35.73 10.05
N ALA A 151 -19.43 34.78 9.43
CA ALA A 151 -17.98 34.58 9.55
C ALA A 151 -17.51 34.64 11.02
N ALA A 152 -18.20 33.85 11.87
CA ALA A 152 -17.92 33.79 13.29
C ALA A 152 -16.55 33.14 13.56
N LYS A 153 -15.87 33.65 14.58
CA LYS A 153 -14.57 33.12 15.01
C LYS A 153 -14.76 31.94 15.97
N VAL A 154 -15.29 30.86 15.44
CA VAL A 154 -15.54 29.60 16.17
C VAL A 154 -14.80 28.47 15.49
N CYS A 155 -14.41 27.45 16.25
CA CYS A 155 -13.72 26.28 15.71
C CYS A 155 -14.10 25.00 16.48
N VAL A 156 -13.98 23.89 15.77
CA VAL A 156 -14.03 22.53 16.31
C VAL A 156 -12.64 21.95 16.17
N VAL A 157 -12.09 21.40 17.25
CA VAL A 157 -10.69 20.96 17.31
C VAL A 157 -10.58 19.45 17.35
N GLY A 158 -9.56 18.92 16.70
CA GLY A 158 -9.23 17.50 16.78
C GLY A 158 -8.50 17.16 18.08
N HIS A 159 -8.50 15.88 18.41
CA HIS A 159 -8.03 15.40 19.73
C HIS A 159 -6.54 15.67 19.97
N THR A 160 -5.69 15.53 18.97
CA THR A 160 -4.23 15.83 19.08
C THR A 160 -3.97 17.30 19.36
N VAL A 161 -4.75 18.20 18.77
CA VAL A 161 -4.66 19.65 19.07
C VAL A 161 -5.05 19.93 20.50
N VAL A 162 -6.10 19.26 21.02
CA VAL A 162 -6.51 19.37 22.43
C VAL A 162 -5.42 18.85 23.37
N GLU A 163 -4.86 17.67 23.12
CA GLU A 163 -3.77 17.10 23.94
C GLU A 163 -2.57 18.06 24.04
N ASN A 164 -2.20 18.70 22.94
CA ASN A 164 -1.06 19.61 22.89
C ASN A 164 -1.34 20.97 23.54
N LEU A 165 -2.54 21.54 23.38
CA LEU A 165 -2.88 22.85 23.93
C LEU A 165 -3.33 22.79 25.38
N PHE A 166 -3.97 21.69 25.81
CA PHE A 166 -4.55 21.48 27.15
C PHE A 166 -3.94 20.27 27.87
N PRO A 167 -2.60 20.19 28.07
CA PRO A 167 -1.95 19.01 28.66
C PRO A 167 -2.41 18.67 30.08
N ASN A 168 -3.04 19.63 30.76
CA ASN A 168 -3.58 19.45 32.12
C ASN A 168 -5.02 18.87 32.15
N GLY A 169 -5.56 18.45 31.02
CA GLY A 169 -6.91 17.89 30.94
C GLY A 169 -8.06 18.90 31.21
N ALA A 170 -7.78 20.19 31.01
CA ALA A 170 -8.83 21.23 31.13
C ALA A 170 -9.80 21.09 29.95
N ASP A 171 -11.11 21.27 30.25
CA ASP A 171 -12.16 21.28 29.23
C ASP A 171 -11.88 22.37 28.18
N PRO A 172 -11.69 22.00 26.91
CA PRO A 172 -11.40 22.96 25.83
C PRO A 172 -12.63 23.70 25.34
N VAL A 173 -13.85 23.17 25.53
CA VAL A 173 -15.08 23.76 25.01
C VAL A 173 -15.33 25.12 25.68
N GLY A 174 -15.66 26.13 24.89
CA GLY A 174 -15.86 27.51 25.34
C GLY A 174 -14.58 28.33 25.53
N LYS A 175 -13.38 27.71 25.51
CA LYS A 175 -12.10 28.43 25.61
C LYS A 175 -11.74 29.13 24.31
N VAL A 176 -10.93 30.18 24.43
CA VAL A 176 -10.44 30.96 23.28
C VAL A 176 -8.99 30.60 23.00
N VAL A 177 -8.74 30.05 21.82
CA VAL A 177 -7.41 29.77 21.27
C VAL A 177 -7.08 30.77 20.17
N ARG A 178 -5.82 30.94 19.81
CA ARG A 178 -5.41 31.83 18.74
C ARG A 178 -4.74 31.07 17.62
N PHE A 179 -5.16 31.35 16.39
CA PHE A 179 -4.43 30.96 15.18
C PHE A 179 -3.62 32.19 14.71
N GLY A 180 -2.31 32.15 14.96
CA GLY A 180 -1.49 33.34 14.83
C GLY A 180 -2.01 34.48 15.75
N SER A 181 -2.51 35.58 15.14
CA SER A 181 -3.10 36.71 15.86
C SER A 181 -4.62 36.65 16.01
N ILE A 182 -5.30 35.72 15.35
CA ILE A 182 -6.78 35.66 15.28
C ILE A 182 -7.34 34.77 16.38
N PRO A 183 -8.20 35.29 17.26
CA PRO A 183 -8.83 34.48 18.30
C PRO A 183 -9.98 33.65 17.73
N PHE A 184 -10.08 32.37 18.16
CA PHE A 184 -11.18 31.45 17.88
C PHE A 184 -11.71 30.87 19.18
N ARG A 185 -13.03 30.80 19.33
CA ARG A 185 -13.67 30.10 20.43
C ARG A 185 -13.92 28.65 20.05
N ILE A 186 -13.47 27.72 20.86
CA ILE A 186 -13.72 26.28 20.67
C ILE A 186 -15.19 26.02 21.00
N VAL A 187 -15.95 25.47 20.08
CA VAL A 187 -17.36 25.08 20.23
C VAL A 187 -17.56 23.58 20.31
N GLY A 188 -16.59 22.81 19.88
CA GLY A 188 -16.65 21.35 19.97
C GLY A 188 -15.29 20.71 19.80
N VAL A 189 -15.23 19.42 20.15
CA VAL A 189 -14.05 18.54 19.99
C VAL A 189 -14.47 17.35 19.15
N LEU A 190 -13.66 17.00 18.16
CA LEU A 190 -13.88 15.83 17.32
C LEU A 190 -13.57 14.55 18.09
N LYS A 191 -14.33 13.51 17.79
CA LYS A 191 -14.06 12.16 18.29
C LYS A 191 -12.73 11.65 17.76
N LYS A 192 -11.93 11.06 18.65
CA LYS A 192 -10.61 10.51 18.32
C LYS A 192 -10.72 9.40 17.27
N LYS A 193 -9.98 9.55 16.16
CA LYS A 193 -9.78 8.53 15.11
C LYS A 193 -8.42 7.86 15.22
N GLY A 194 -7.41 8.56 15.72
CA GLY A 194 -6.04 8.10 15.86
C GLY A 194 -5.25 8.16 14.55
N TYR A 195 -4.18 7.39 14.51
CA TYR A 195 -3.32 7.32 13.34
C TYR A 195 -3.92 6.40 12.28
N ASN A 196 -3.85 6.84 11.02
CA ASN A 196 -4.18 5.95 9.92
C ASN A 196 -3.08 4.89 9.74
N SER A 197 -3.34 3.89 8.89
CA SER A 197 -2.40 2.79 8.65
C SER A 197 -1.08 3.22 7.99
N MET A 198 -0.98 4.47 7.52
CA MET A 198 0.26 5.07 7.01
C MET A 198 1.01 5.88 8.09
N GLY A 199 0.52 5.86 9.33
CA GLY A 199 1.12 6.59 10.45
C GLY A 199 0.82 8.10 10.45
N MET A 200 -0.11 8.59 9.61
CA MET A 200 -0.54 9.98 9.64
C MET A 200 -1.62 10.16 10.71
N ASP A 201 -1.48 11.20 11.51
CA ASP A 201 -2.44 11.57 12.53
C ASP A 201 -3.70 12.17 11.88
N GLN A 202 -4.86 11.56 12.14
CA GLN A 202 -6.14 12.05 11.64
C GLN A 202 -6.81 13.05 12.59
N ASP A 203 -6.24 13.22 13.77
CA ASP A 203 -6.78 14.07 14.84
C ASP A 203 -6.03 15.41 14.94
N ASP A 204 -4.99 15.64 14.12
CA ASP A 204 -4.25 16.91 14.06
C ASP A 204 -4.85 17.86 13.04
N LEU A 205 -6.05 18.35 13.33
CA LEU A 205 -6.78 19.30 12.48
C LEU A 205 -7.72 20.19 13.29
N VAL A 206 -8.04 21.34 12.72
CA VAL A 206 -9.06 22.27 13.27
C VAL A 206 -10.03 22.62 12.16
N LEU A 207 -11.33 22.54 12.45
CA LEU A 207 -12.40 22.91 11.54
C LEU A 207 -12.94 24.29 11.95
N ALA A 208 -13.17 25.17 10.98
CA ALA A 208 -13.78 26.48 11.18
C ALA A 208 -14.72 26.80 10.00
N PRO A 209 -15.63 27.80 10.13
CA PRO A 209 -16.44 28.24 9.02
C PRO A 209 -15.56 28.69 7.84
N TYR A 210 -15.83 28.16 6.61
CA TYR A 210 -15.04 28.52 5.42
C TYR A 210 -15.00 30.04 5.18
N THR A 211 -16.09 30.75 5.46
CA THR A 211 -16.16 32.20 5.34
C THR A 211 -15.19 32.93 6.27
N THR A 212 -14.94 32.37 7.46
CA THR A 212 -13.98 32.93 8.43
C THR A 212 -12.57 32.72 7.95
N VAL A 213 -12.23 31.51 7.47
CA VAL A 213 -10.89 31.20 6.96
C VAL A 213 -10.59 32.03 5.73
N MET A 214 -11.50 32.07 4.74
CA MET A 214 -11.36 32.86 3.52
C MET A 214 -11.15 34.35 3.80
N LYS A 215 -12.01 34.95 4.64
CA LYS A 215 -12.01 36.40 4.82
C LYS A 215 -10.95 36.90 5.80
N ARG A 216 -10.63 36.10 6.84
CA ARG A 216 -9.80 36.60 7.96
C ARG A 216 -8.41 36.00 8.02
N ILE A 217 -8.20 34.83 7.46
CA ILE A 217 -6.88 34.16 7.47
C ILE A 217 -6.20 34.33 6.12
N LEU A 218 -6.88 33.93 5.05
CA LEU A 218 -6.29 33.86 3.71
C LEU A 218 -6.51 35.13 2.88
N ALA A 219 -7.55 35.91 3.17
CA ALA A 219 -7.99 37.08 2.41
C ALA A 219 -8.17 36.76 0.89
N GLN A 220 -8.75 35.57 0.59
CA GLN A 220 -8.94 35.05 -0.75
C GLN A 220 -10.42 34.82 -1.08
N THR A 221 -10.73 34.75 -2.39
CA THR A 221 -12.10 34.54 -2.90
C THR A 221 -12.29 33.20 -3.59
N TYR A 222 -11.24 32.42 -3.73
CA TYR A 222 -11.22 31.12 -4.35
C TYR A 222 -11.15 29.98 -3.31
N LEU A 223 -11.54 28.79 -3.72
CA LEU A 223 -11.56 27.59 -2.90
C LEU A 223 -10.27 26.78 -3.14
N SER A 224 -9.76 26.14 -2.11
CA SER A 224 -8.65 25.19 -2.26
C SER A 224 -9.12 23.89 -2.91
N GLU A 225 -10.34 23.46 -2.56
CA GLU A 225 -11.02 22.29 -3.13
C GLU A 225 -12.52 22.33 -2.81
N ILE A 226 -13.30 21.50 -3.50
CA ILE A 226 -14.69 21.19 -3.16
C ILE A 226 -14.73 19.71 -2.87
N GLN A 227 -15.26 19.32 -1.72
CA GLN A 227 -15.48 17.93 -1.35
C GLN A 227 -16.97 17.63 -1.37
N CYS A 228 -17.35 16.50 -1.96
CA CYS A 228 -18.73 16.03 -1.97
C CYS A 228 -18.78 14.52 -1.77
N SER A 229 -19.95 14.02 -1.39
CA SER A 229 -20.21 12.59 -1.33
C SER A 229 -21.37 12.26 -2.27
N ALA A 230 -21.22 11.21 -3.08
CA ALA A 230 -22.29 10.68 -3.88
C ALA A 230 -23.37 10.04 -2.99
N ILE A 231 -24.60 9.91 -3.47
CA ILE A 231 -25.69 9.25 -2.73
C ILE A 231 -25.32 7.79 -2.41
N THR A 232 -24.73 7.09 -3.36
CA THR A 232 -24.21 5.72 -3.21
C THR A 232 -22.91 5.56 -3.97
N GLU A 233 -22.11 4.59 -3.58
CA GLU A 233 -20.85 4.23 -4.28
C GLU A 233 -21.08 3.92 -5.76
N ALA A 234 -22.15 3.19 -6.09
CA ALA A 234 -22.52 2.86 -7.47
C ALA A 234 -22.87 4.08 -8.37
N LEU A 235 -23.18 5.22 -7.76
CA LEU A 235 -23.50 6.46 -8.47
C LEU A 235 -22.32 7.43 -8.55
N THR A 236 -21.17 7.08 -8.01
CA THR A 236 -19.97 7.94 -7.99
C THR A 236 -19.51 8.32 -9.40
N GLU A 237 -19.48 7.38 -10.34
CA GLU A 237 -19.11 7.66 -11.73
C GLU A 237 -20.10 8.64 -12.40
N LYS A 238 -21.41 8.43 -12.21
CA LYS A 238 -22.44 9.34 -12.76
C LYS A 238 -22.37 10.73 -12.12
N ALA A 239 -22.07 10.78 -10.83
CA ALA A 239 -21.84 12.06 -10.15
C ALA A 239 -20.64 12.79 -10.76
N ILE A 240 -19.53 12.10 -11.03
CA ILE A 240 -18.34 12.67 -11.68
C ILE A 240 -18.65 13.18 -13.08
N GLU A 241 -19.41 12.42 -13.90
CA GLU A 241 -19.83 12.85 -15.22
C GLU A 241 -20.64 14.14 -15.15
N GLN A 242 -21.65 14.20 -14.27
CA GLN A 242 -22.51 15.38 -14.10
C GLN A 242 -21.72 16.58 -13.53
N LEU A 243 -20.83 16.36 -12.58
CA LEU A 243 -19.92 17.38 -12.05
C LEU A 243 -19.02 17.97 -13.13
N THR A 244 -18.46 17.10 -13.98
CA THR A 244 -17.62 17.51 -15.10
C THR A 244 -18.40 18.37 -16.09
N GLU A 245 -19.62 17.98 -16.44
CA GLU A 245 -20.50 18.74 -17.34
C GLU A 245 -20.84 20.12 -16.77
N ILE A 246 -21.21 20.19 -15.47
CA ILE A 246 -21.54 21.45 -14.79
C ILE A 246 -20.32 22.39 -14.80
N LEU A 247 -19.15 21.91 -14.40
CA LEU A 247 -17.95 22.72 -14.28
C LEU A 247 -17.44 23.18 -15.67
N ARG A 248 -17.40 22.30 -16.68
CA ARG A 248 -17.01 22.66 -18.04
C ARG A 248 -17.90 23.77 -18.61
N ARG A 249 -19.21 23.68 -18.38
CA ARG A 249 -20.18 24.70 -18.78
C ARG A 249 -19.93 26.03 -18.04
N ASP A 250 -19.73 25.98 -16.74
CA ASP A 250 -19.57 27.18 -15.89
C ASP A 250 -18.26 27.90 -16.17
N HIS A 251 -17.18 27.15 -16.43
CA HIS A 251 -15.86 27.66 -16.83
C HIS A 251 -15.78 27.97 -18.34
N LYS A 252 -16.85 27.72 -19.13
CA LYS A 252 -16.92 27.95 -20.57
C LYS A 252 -15.83 27.26 -21.36
N LEU A 253 -15.48 26.04 -20.94
CA LEU A 253 -14.51 25.20 -21.63
C LEU A 253 -15.14 24.60 -22.90
N LYS A 254 -14.41 24.62 -24.01
CA LYS A 254 -14.89 24.06 -25.28
C LYS A 254 -14.97 22.54 -25.20
N ASP A 255 -16.07 21.99 -25.71
CA ASP A 255 -16.23 20.53 -25.79
C ASP A 255 -15.25 19.92 -26.80
N ALA A 256 -14.74 18.75 -26.47
CA ALA A 256 -13.77 17.97 -27.25
C ALA A 256 -14.39 17.32 -28.51
N THR A 257 -15.17 18.06 -29.30
CA THR A 257 -15.71 17.55 -30.57
C THR A 257 -14.71 17.58 -31.72
N ASP A 258 -13.62 18.35 -31.59
CA ASP A 258 -12.48 18.35 -32.52
C ASP A 258 -11.18 18.12 -31.73
N THR A 259 -10.47 17.05 -32.03
CA THR A 259 -9.28 16.55 -31.34
C THR A 259 -8.06 17.49 -31.33
N SER A 260 -8.17 18.67 -31.96
CA SER A 260 -7.10 19.67 -32.05
C SER A 260 -7.31 20.93 -31.21
N GLU A 261 -8.50 21.17 -30.64
CA GLU A 261 -8.86 22.40 -29.92
C GLU A 261 -9.62 22.16 -28.60
N ALA A 262 -9.58 20.95 -28.05
CA ALA A 262 -10.17 20.70 -26.73
C ALA A 262 -9.38 21.45 -25.67
N ASP A 263 -10.03 22.38 -24.97
CA ASP A 263 -9.45 23.01 -23.79
C ASP A 263 -9.28 21.93 -22.72
N ALA A 264 -8.07 21.85 -22.16
CA ALA A 264 -7.83 21.00 -20.99
C ALA A 264 -8.67 21.51 -19.82
N ASP A 265 -9.21 20.60 -19.02
CA ASP A 265 -9.96 20.97 -17.82
C ASP A 265 -9.07 21.75 -16.85
N ASP A 266 -9.55 22.90 -16.40
CA ASP A 266 -8.92 23.74 -15.38
C ASP A 266 -9.32 23.32 -13.97
N PHE A 267 -9.86 22.13 -13.83
CA PHE A 267 -10.20 21.42 -12.59
C PHE A 267 -9.84 19.93 -12.72
N ASN A 268 -9.75 19.25 -11.59
CA ASN A 268 -9.50 17.82 -11.53
C ASN A 268 -10.46 17.16 -10.54
N ILE A 269 -11.32 16.28 -11.02
CA ILE A 269 -12.29 15.53 -10.20
C ILE A 269 -11.72 14.14 -9.96
N ARG A 270 -11.63 13.73 -8.72
CA ARG A 270 -11.17 12.40 -8.32
C ARG A 270 -12.07 11.79 -7.28
N SER A 271 -12.39 10.53 -7.46
CA SER A 271 -13.02 9.75 -6.41
C SER A 271 -12.00 9.17 -5.45
N GLN A 272 -12.44 8.87 -4.25
CA GLN A 272 -11.64 8.15 -3.27
C GLN A 272 -11.26 6.74 -3.78
N GLU A 273 -12.14 6.11 -4.55
CA GLU A 273 -11.90 4.82 -5.19
C GLU A 273 -10.78 4.89 -6.23
N GLU A 274 -10.77 5.94 -7.07
CA GLU A 274 -9.71 6.17 -8.05
C GLU A 274 -8.35 6.33 -7.38
N LEU A 275 -8.25 7.15 -6.31
CA LEU A 275 -7.04 7.30 -5.52
C LEU A 275 -6.57 5.96 -4.92
N SER A 276 -7.50 5.18 -4.40
CA SER A 276 -7.23 3.84 -3.88
C SER A 276 -6.71 2.91 -4.97
N SER A 277 -7.32 2.92 -6.15
CA SER A 277 -6.91 2.09 -7.29
C SER A 277 -5.50 2.44 -7.78
N MET A 278 -5.16 3.72 -7.85
CA MET A 278 -3.81 4.20 -8.18
C MET A 278 -2.78 3.74 -7.16
N MET A 279 -3.08 3.84 -5.85
CA MET A 279 -2.19 3.36 -4.79
C MET A 279 -2.03 1.84 -4.83
N ASN A 280 -3.11 1.10 -5.07
CA ASN A 280 -3.07 -0.36 -5.25
C ASN A 280 -2.23 -0.75 -6.46
N SER A 281 -2.38 -0.09 -7.60
CA SER A 281 -1.59 -0.32 -8.82
C SER A 281 -0.10 -0.08 -8.58
N THR A 282 0.24 0.99 -7.86
CA THR A 282 1.63 1.27 -7.46
C THR A 282 2.19 0.16 -6.56
N THR A 283 1.40 -0.28 -5.57
CA THR A 283 1.78 -1.37 -4.67
C THR A 283 1.94 -2.70 -5.42
N ASP A 284 1.05 -2.99 -6.37
CA ASP A 284 1.13 -4.19 -7.21
C ASP A 284 2.39 -4.15 -8.10
N THR A 285 2.72 -3.00 -8.69
CA THR A 285 3.95 -2.81 -9.48
C THR A 285 5.20 -3.04 -8.63
N MET A 286 5.26 -2.46 -7.42
CA MET A 286 6.37 -2.69 -6.49
C MET A 286 6.47 -4.16 -6.07
N THR A 287 5.32 -4.82 -5.84
CA THR A 287 5.27 -6.24 -5.50
C THR A 287 5.80 -7.11 -6.63
N VAL A 288 5.48 -6.79 -7.89
CA VAL A 288 6.00 -7.51 -9.06
C VAL A 288 7.52 -7.31 -9.21
N LEU A 289 8.01 -6.07 -9.10
CA LEU A 289 9.45 -5.78 -9.18
C LEU A 289 10.25 -6.54 -8.12
N LEU A 290 9.80 -6.50 -6.88
CA LEU A 290 10.43 -7.25 -5.81
C LEU A 290 10.29 -8.77 -6.04
N GLY A 291 9.18 -9.25 -6.63
CA GLY A 291 8.97 -10.64 -7.05
C GLY A 291 10.00 -11.10 -8.07
N CYS A 292 10.36 -10.25 -9.01
CA CYS A 292 11.44 -10.54 -9.96
C CYS A 292 12.79 -10.72 -9.25
N VAL A 293 13.11 -9.86 -8.27
CA VAL A 293 14.35 -9.97 -7.48
C VAL A 293 14.38 -11.28 -6.68
N ALA A 294 13.27 -11.62 -6.04
CA ALA A 294 13.15 -12.89 -5.32
C ALA A 294 13.23 -14.10 -6.26
N GLY A 295 12.66 -14.00 -7.47
CA GLY A 295 12.77 -15.00 -8.52
C GLY A 295 14.22 -15.22 -8.96
N ILE A 296 14.99 -14.15 -9.14
CA ILE A 296 16.43 -14.23 -9.45
C ILE A 296 17.17 -14.94 -8.32
N SER A 297 16.87 -14.61 -7.06
CA SER A 297 17.46 -15.27 -5.89
C SER A 297 17.18 -16.77 -5.86
N LEU A 298 15.96 -17.19 -6.22
CA LEU A 298 15.59 -18.59 -6.35
C LEU A 298 16.34 -19.30 -7.50
N ILE A 299 16.53 -18.64 -8.63
CA ILE A 299 17.34 -19.17 -9.75
C ILE A 299 18.78 -19.39 -9.31
N VAL A 300 19.38 -18.41 -8.63
CA VAL A 300 20.75 -18.54 -8.09
C VAL A 300 20.84 -19.71 -7.10
N GLY A 301 19.84 -19.84 -6.20
CA GLY A 301 19.73 -21.00 -5.29
C GLY A 301 19.61 -22.32 -6.06
N GLY A 302 18.82 -22.34 -7.13
CA GLY A 302 18.67 -23.50 -8.03
C GLY A 302 19.97 -23.88 -8.74
N ILE A 303 20.72 -22.90 -9.25
CA ILE A 303 22.06 -23.14 -9.83
C ILE A 303 23.00 -23.72 -8.76
N GLY A 304 22.89 -23.28 -7.52
CA GLY A 304 23.59 -23.88 -6.38
C GLY A 304 23.27 -25.38 -6.22
N ILE A 305 21.97 -25.76 -6.30
CA ILE A 305 21.55 -27.17 -6.26
C ILE A 305 22.18 -27.92 -7.42
N MET A 306 22.08 -27.41 -8.66
CA MET A 306 22.61 -28.04 -9.85
C MET A 306 24.13 -28.29 -9.73
N ASN A 307 24.90 -27.31 -9.27
CA ASN A 307 26.34 -27.42 -9.11
C ASN A 307 26.71 -28.50 -8.07
N ILE A 308 26.03 -28.53 -6.94
CA ILE A 308 26.30 -29.54 -5.89
C ILE A 308 25.89 -30.94 -6.34
N MET A 309 24.74 -31.06 -6.99
CA MET A 309 24.34 -32.36 -7.56
C MET A 309 25.33 -32.86 -8.61
N TYR A 310 25.88 -31.95 -9.41
CA TYR A 310 26.90 -32.32 -10.39
C TYR A 310 28.16 -32.87 -9.73
N VAL A 311 28.66 -32.18 -8.71
CA VAL A 311 29.82 -32.63 -7.90
C VAL A 311 29.51 -33.94 -7.19
N SER A 312 28.31 -34.09 -6.61
CA SER A 312 27.88 -35.34 -5.94
C SER A 312 27.84 -36.55 -6.90
N VAL A 313 27.38 -36.34 -8.12
CA VAL A 313 27.41 -37.37 -9.18
C VAL A 313 28.86 -37.77 -9.52
N THR A 314 29.73 -36.78 -9.68
CA THR A 314 31.15 -37.04 -10.01
C THR A 314 31.87 -37.78 -8.88
N GLU A 315 31.69 -37.34 -7.61
CA GLU A 315 32.26 -38.00 -6.42
C GLU A 315 31.77 -39.45 -6.25
N ARG A 316 30.55 -39.74 -6.71
CA ARG A 316 29.89 -41.06 -6.55
C ARG A 316 29.85 -41.87 -7.84
N THR A 317 30.60 -41.49 -8.88
CA THR A 317 30.60 -42.16 -10.20
C THR A 317 30.85 -43.66 -10.05
N ARG A 318 31.83 -44.09 -9.25
CA ARG A 318 32.15 -45.51 -9.02
C ARG A 318 31.03 -46.25 -8.26
N GLU A 319 30.39 -45.61 -7.30
CA GLU A 319 29.25 -46.18 -6.58
C GLU A 319 28.04 -46.39 -7.53
N ILE A 320 27.77 -45.42 -8.39
CA ILE A 320 26.71 -45.48 -9.42
C ILE A 320 27.00 -46.66 -10.38
N GLY A 321 28.23 -46.76 -10.89
CA GLY A 321 28.67 -47.84 -11.75
C GLY A 321 28.50 -49.23 -11.11
N LEU A 322 28.87 -49.38 -9.85
CA LEU A 322 28.65 -50.60 -9.09
C LEU A 322 27.17 -51.01 -9.00
N ARG A 323 26.30 -50.01 -8.68
CA ARG A 323 24.83 -50.26 -8.60
C ARG A 323 24.27 -50.70 -9.95
N MET A 324 24.67 -50.05 -11.03
CA MET A 324 24.21 -50.38 -12.37
C MET A 324 24.71 -51.75 -12.81
N SER A 325 25.95 -52.14 -12.44
CA SER A 325 26.52 -53.45 -12.74
C SER A 325 25.81 -54.59 -11.98
N VAL A 326 25.21 -54.32 -10.80
CA VAL A 326 24.40 -55.30 -10.02
C VAL A 326 22.93 -55.28 -10.47
N GLY A 327 22.56 -54.49 -11.52
CA GLY A 327 21.25 -54.53 -12.16
C GLY A 327 20.34 -53.36 -11.83
N ALA A 328 20.81 -52.27 -11.22
CA ALA A 328 20.04 -51.01 -11.09
C ALA A 328 19.79 -50.41 -12.46
N ARG A 329 18.55 -49.98 -12.73
CA ARG A 329 18.20 -49.28 -13.99
C ARG A 329 18.55 -47.78 -13.88
N GLY A 330 18.86 -47.14 -15.00
CA GLY A 330 19.15 -45.71 -15.05
C GLY A 330 18.02 -44.88 -14.42
N VAL A 331 16.74 -45.32 -14.54
CA VAL A 331 15.60 -44.65 -13.89
C VAL A 331 15.68 -44.72 -12.35
N ASP A 332 16.21 -45.76 -11.76
CA ASP A 332 16.40 -45.87 -10.33
C ASP A 332 17.45 -44.86 -9.83
N ILE A 333 18.52 -44.66 -10.57
CA ILE A 333 19.56 -43.68 -10.30
C ILE A 333 19.00 -42.26 -10.47
N LEU A 334 18.28 -41.99 -11.58
CA LEU A 334 17.60 -40.70 -11.81
C LEU A 334 16.69 -40.34 -10.63
N ASN A 335 15.82 -41.27 -10.23
CA ASN A 335 14.88 -41.03 -9.12
C ASN A 335 15.60 -40.78 -7.79
N GLN A 336 16.71 -41.47 -7.54
CA GLN A 336 17.48 -41.30 -6.32
C GLN A 336 18.04 -39.88 -6.23
N PHE A 337 18.74 -39.39 -7.26
CA PHE A 337 19.33 -38.06 -7.27
C PHE A 337 18.27 -36.94 -7.35
N LEU A 338 17.15 -37.20 -8.05
CA LEU A 338 16.04 -36.26 -8.10
C LEU A 338 15.37 -36.08 -6.72
N ILE A 339 15.15 -37.17 -5.97
CA ILE A 339 14.65 -37.13 -4.61
C ILE A 339 15.61 -36.39 -3.68
N GLU A 340 16.93 -36.55 -3.86
CA GLU A 340 17.95 -35.82 -3.10
C GLU A 340 17.86 -34.31 -3.33
N ALA A 341 17.70 -33.88 -4.59
CA ALA A 341 17.50 -32.46 -4.93
C ALA A 341 16.18 -31.90 -4.39
N ILE A 342 15.08 -32.65 -4.49
CA ILE A 342 13.77 -32.27 -3.94
C ILE A 342 13.84 -32.13 -2.41
N LEU A 343 14.46 -33.08 -1.71
CA LEU A 343 14.63 -33.01 -0.26
C LEU A 343 15.44 -31.79 0.18
N LEU A 344 16.53 -31.45 -0.55
CA LEU A 344 17.29 -30.23 -0.29
C LEU A 344 16.45 -28.98 -0.48
N SER A 345 15.68 -28.90 -1.55
CA SER A 345 14.83 -27.73 -1.81
C SER A 345 13.67 -27.62 -0.83
N VAL A 346 13.01 -28.74 -0.51
CA VAL A 346 11.89 -28.77 0.45
C VAL A 346 12.34 -28.40 1.87
N THR A 347 13.49 -28.95 2.33
CA THR A 347 14.02 -28.59 3.65
C THR A 347 14.46 -27.12 3.70
N GLY A 348 15.14 -26.62 2.66
CA GLY A 348 15.49 -25.21 2.50
C GLY A 348 14.23 -24.34 2.46
N GLY A 349 13.19 -24.74 1.72
CA GLY A 349 11.92 -24.06 1.62
C GLY A 349 11.18 -23.96 2.98
N LEU A 350 11.13 -25.05 3.74
CA LEU A 350 10.51 -25.05 5.08
C LEU A 350 11.22 -24.10 6.05
N ILE A 351 12.55 -24.14 6.07
CA ILE A 351 13.33 -23.20 6.88
C ILE A 351 13.12 -21.77 6.39
N GLY A 352 13.10 -21.55 5.06
CA GLY A 352 12.81 -20.26 4.45
C GLY A 352 11.43 -19.71 4.82
N VAL A 353 10.39 -20.56 4.90
CA VAL A 353 9.05 -20.19 5.38
C VAL A 353 9.11 -19.68 6.83
N VAL A 354 9.77 -20.43 7.72
CA VAL A 354 9.88 -20.05 9.13
C VAL A 354 10.63 -18.71 9.27
N ILE A 355 11.75 -18.55 8.56
CA ILE A 355 12.53 -17.31 8.58
C ILE A 355 11.74 -16.17 7.95
N GLY A 356 11.03 -16.38 6.84
CA GLY A 356 10.22 -15.37 6.17
C GLY A 356 9.06 -14.86 7.04
N ILE A 357 8.39 -15.77 7.75
CA ILE A 357 7.37 -15.40 8.74
C ILE A 357 8.00 -14.59 9.87
N GLY A 358 9.11 -15.06 10.44
CA GLY A 358 9.83 -14.35 11.50
C GLY A 358 10.31 -12.96 11.07
N ALA A 359 10.87 -12.84 9.87
CA ALA A 359 11.28 -11.55 9.29
C ALA A 359 10.09 -10.61 9.10
N SER A 360 8.96 -11.11 8.60
CA SER A 360 7.73 -10.32 8.45
C SER A 360 7.27 -9.75 9.80
N TYR A 361 7.23 -10.56 10.86
CA TYR A 361 6.88 -10.09 12.20
C TYR A 361 7.90 -9.08 12.74
N SER A 362 9.18 -9.26 12.46
CA SER A 362 10.22 -8.30 12.86
C SER A 362 10.03 -6.94 12.20
N VAL A 363 9.68 -6.92 10.90
CA VAL A 363 9.34 -5.68 10.18
C VAL A 363 8.13 -5.00 10.81
N LYS A 364 7.09 -5.77 11.19
CA LYS A 364 5.92 -5.20 11.88
C LYS A 364 6.27 -4.55 13.21
N LEU A 365 7.14 -5.17 14.00
CA LEU A 365 7.52 -4.68 15.33
C LEU A 365 8.46 -3.46 15.26
N ILE A 366 9.42 -3.45 14.33
CA ILE A 366 10.46 -2.42 14.24
C ILE A 366 10.00 -1.24 13.40
N ALA A 367 9.44 -1.51 12.22
CA ALA A 367 9.05 -0.48 11.26
C ALA A 367 7.56 -0.09 11.34
N HIS A 368 6.76 -0.79 12.15
CA HIS A 368 5.31 -0.59 12.29
C HIS A 368 4.55 -0.71 10.95
N TRP A 369 5.11 -1.41 9.97
CA TRP A 369 4.48 -1.59 8.68
C TRP A 369 3.31 -2.57 8.77
N PRO A 370 2.23 -2.33 8.00
CA PRO A 370 1.12 -3.26 7.93
C PRO A 370 1.55 -4.56 7.27
N ILE A 371 1.45 -5.66 7.99
CA ILE A 371 1.82 -7.00 7.51
C ILE A 371 0.58 -7.89 7.49
N TYR A 372 0.34 -8.54 6.36
CA TYR A 372 -0.72 -9.54 6.23
C TYR A 372 -0.20 -10.78 5.52
N ILE A 373 -0.01 -11.87 6.26
CA ILE A 373 0.46 -13.15 5.74
C ILE A 373 -0.75 -13.97 5.31
N GLN A 374 -0.84 -14.26 4.02
CA GLN A 374 -1.87 -15.14 3.47
C GLN A 374 -1.36 -16.58 3.42
N ALA A 375 -2.21 -17.56 3.77
CA ALA A 375 -1.88 -18.98 3.65
C ALA A 375 -1.48 -19.38 2.21
N TRP A 376 -2.10 -18.74 1.21
CA TRP A 376 -1.79 -18.93 -0.19
C TRP A 376 -0.33 -18.58 -0.53
N SER A 377 0.23 -17.51 0.04
CA SER A 377 1.63 -17.11 -0.18
C SER A 377 2.61 -18.18 0.28
N ILE A 378 2.30 -18.86 1.38
CA ILE A 378 3.12 -19.97 1.89
C ILE A 378 3.06 -21.16 0.93
N VAL A 379 1.85 -21.53 0.48
CA VAL A 379 1.67 -22.64 -0.48
C VAL A 379 2.38 -22.36 -1.80
N MET A 380 2.24 -21.15 -2.34
CA MET A 380 2.92 -20.74 -3.57
C MET A 380 4.44 -20.78 -3.43
N SER A 381 4.98 -20.24 -2.35
CA SER A 381 6.42 -20.25 -2.09
C SER A 381 6.97 -21.67 -2.00
N PHE A 382 6.23 -22.56 -1.34
CA PHE A 382 6.59 -23.99 -1.26
C PHE A 382 6.53 -24.70 -2.61
N ALA A 383 5.50 -24.44 -3.42
CA ALA A 383 5.36 -25.00 -4.76
C ALA A 383 6.50 -24.55 -5.68
N VAL A 384 6.81 -23.24 -5.69
CA VAL A 384 7.90 -22.69 -6.51
C VAL A 384 9.26 -23.26 -6.08
N CYS A 385 9.49 -23.36 -4.75
CA CYS A 385 10.70 -23.98 -4.21
C CYS A 385 10.86 -25.45 -4.67
N THR A 386 9.79 -26.24 -4.59
CA THR A 386 9.81 -27.64 -5.03
C THR A 386 10.06 -27.76 -6.52
N LEU A 387 9.40 -26.91 -7.34
CA LEU A 387 9.64 -26.85 -8.79
C LEU A 387 11.10 -26.49 -9.14
N THR A 388 11.68 -25.54 -8.40
CA THR A 388 13.11 -25.17 -8.55
C THR A 388 14.00 -26.38 -8.28
N GLY A 389 13.74 -27.13 -7.20
CA GLY A 389 14.50 -28.35 -6.89
C GLY A 389 14.40 -29.42 -7.99
N VAL A 390 13.20 -29.64 -8.51
CA VAL A 390 12.98 -30.58 -9.63
C VAL A 390 13.71 -30.12 -10.88
N PHE A 391 13.56 -28.86 -11.27
CA PHE A 391 14.12 -28.31 -12.51
C PHE A 391 15.67 -28.35 -12.51
N PHE A 392 16.28 -27.84 -11.47
CA PHE A 392 17.73 -27.78 -11.37
C PHE A 392 18.38 -29.14 -10.98
N GLY A 393 17.65 -30.01 -10.30
CA GLY A 393 18.09 -31.37 -9.96
C GLY A 393 18.00 -32.35 -11.11
N TRP A 394 17.09 -32.12 -12.08
CA TRP A 394 16.83 -33.07 -13.17
C TRP A 394 18.03 -33.28 -14.10
N TYR A 395 18.73 -32.21 -14.48
CA TYR A 395 19.86 -32.29 -15.43
C TYR A 395 21.03 -33.13 -14.87
N PRO A 396 21.55 -32.88 -13.65
CA PRO A 396 22.59 -33.74 -13.06
C PRO A 396 22.11 -35.18 -12.83
N ALA A 397 20.87 -35.37 -12.39
CA ALA A 397 20.30 -36.70 -12.18
C ALA A 397 20.20 -37.50 -13.49
N LYS A 398 19.81 -36.85 -14.60
CA LYS A 398 19.78 -37.48 -15.91
C LYS A 398 21.20 -37.89 -16.37
N LYS A 399 22.22 -37.05 -16.15
CA LYS A 399 23.60 -37.34 -16.48
C LYS A 399 24.13 -38.56 -15.70
N ALA A 400 23.78 -38.65 -14.40
CA ALA A 400 24.11 -39.82 -13.58
C ALA A 400 23.46 -41.10 -14.09
N ALA A 401 22.21 -41.02 -14.57
CA ALA A 401 21.43 -42.16 -15.08
C ALA A 401 21.97 -42.69 -16.45
N GLN A 402 22.75 -41.90 -17.16
CA GLN A 402 23.29 -42.22 -18.49
C GLN A 402 24.77 -42.65 -18.45
N LEU A 403 25.38 -42.81 -17.28
CA LEU A 403 26.76 -43.28 -17.15
C LEU A 403 26.89 -44.74 -17.66
N ASP A 404 27.98 -45.01 -18.36
CA ASP A 404 28.35 -46.39 -18.73
C ASP A 404 28.88 -47.09 -17.46
N PRO A 405 28.31 -48.23 -17.06
CA PRO A 405 28.75 -48.97 -15.88
C PRO A 405 30.24 -49.37 -15.91
N ILE A 406 30.76 -49.71 -17.09
CA ILE A 406 32.15 -50.17 -17.26
C ILE A 406 33.12 -48.99 -17.09
N GLU A 407 32.79 -47.85 -17.71
CA GLU A 407 33.62 -46.64 -17.60
C GLU A 407 33.52 -46.05 -16.17
N ALA A 408 32.31 -46.08 -15.55
CA ALA A 408 32.09 -45.56 -14.22
C ALA A 408 32.87 -46.32 -13.11
N ILE A 409 33.09 -47.65 -13.27
CA ILE A 409 33.88 -48.45 -12.32
C ILE A 409 35.37 -48.16 -12.46
N ARG A 410 35.83 -47.80 -13.65
CA ARG A 410 37.25 -47.49 -13.94
C ARG A 410 37.63 -46.05 -13.63
N TYR A 411 36.66 -45.24 -13.27
CA TYR A 411 36.87 -43.84 -12.89
C TYR A 411 37.66 -43.75 -11.59
N GLU A 412 38.87 -43.16 -11.61
CA GLU A 412 39.73 -42.88 -10.44
C GLU A 412 39.38 -41.52 -9.81
#